data_39b132d66a1c86375202969cb99e3094
#
_entry.id   39b132d66a1c86375202969cb99e3094
#
_cell.length_a   1.000
_cell.length_b   1.000
_cell.length_c   1.000
_cell.angle_alpha   90.00
_cell.angle_beta   90.00
_cell.angle_gamma   90.00
#
_symmetry.space_group_name_H-M   'P 1'
#
loop_
_entity.id
_entity.type
_entity.pdbx_description
1 polymer ?
#
loop_
_entity_poly.entity_id
_entity_poly.type
_entity_poly.pdbx_seq_one_letter_code
_entity_poly.pdbx_strand_id
1 'polypeptide(L)'
;EGLSLLFKDLGETATENEYNLRLIQYLLDILKTIGVNSKEQDDPLFQESLFRTYTLLNRLQELIQTGDLAVDCITLERLIQQLIQSTSIPFHGEPAEGIQVMGVLETRNLDFEHILVLSCNEGKLPKGVNDASFIPYSLRKAYGLTTVDNKVAIYAYYFHSLLQRSHDITLCYNNATEDGQSGEMSRFMLQLLIESHHDIERFSLVAGQNTLRPTYEPIEKKLHTLSQLKNLKMLTPTFLNTYLRCEKQFYYKYIEGLIEPDEMDEDEVDNKVFGNIFHRAAELFYLGLASSDALTTDGKGELKLTRPIVVSKEQLEQALKDESLVYRLVDQAFREELFKVSAAGYRPKYNGLQLINKEVIARYIRQLVTIDMRQAPFTILGLELVVKTDVEVETSIGNLSLSIGGFIDRLDAVAANGHANGNNLAERIRVIDYKTGRISTTRPRELSEVFDPSMLNKHTDYYLQSMLYSIIVRHNRNLNPAQEPVSPGLLFIQNAGAEDYDPTLKMGKELISSIDVYEEEFMKQLKVLIANIFDKDQPFRPTDDKHRCEYCPYAALCKS
;
A
#
# COMPACT_ATOMS: atom_id res chain seq x y z
N GLU A 1 -30.11 -19.03 11.29
CA GLU A 1 -30.36 -19.41 9.87
C GLU A 1 -29.87 -18.36 8.88
N GLY A 2 -29.96 -17.06 9.14
CA GLY A 2 -29.53 -16.00 8.20
C GLY A 2 -28.03 -15.96 7.90
N LEU A 3 -27.18 -16.28 8.88
CA LEU A 3 -25.72 -16.23 8.70
C LEU A 3 -25.19 -17.35 7.78
N SER A 4 -25.88 -18.50 7.69
CA SER A 4 -25.47 -19.59 6.79
C SER A 4 -25.59 -19.21 5.31
N LEU A 5 -26.48 -18.27 4.98
CA LEU A 5 -26.63 -17.77 3.62
C LEU A 5 -25.39 -16.99 3.16
N LEU A 6 -24.74 -16.23 4.06
CA LEU A 6 -23.54 -15.44 3.73
C LEU A 6 -22.31 -16.28 3.37
N PHE A 7 -22.29 -17.55 3.82
CA PHE A 7 -21.18 -18.48 3.55
C PHE A 7 -21.57 -19.57 2.56
N LYS A 8 -22.58 -19.31 1.72
CA LYS A 8 -23.01 -20.26 0.69
C LYS A 8 -21.98 -20.33 -0.43
N ASP A 9 -21.44 -21.50 -0.67
CA ASP A 9 -20.59 -21.75 -1.84
C ASP A 9 -21.43 -21.68 -3.11
N LEU A 10 -21.00 -20.87 -4.07
CA LEU A 10 -21.66 -20.74 -5.38
C LEU A 10 -21.27 -21.86 -6.33
N GLY A 11 -20.20 -22.61 -6.03
CA GLY A 11 -19.70 -23.73 -6.81
C GLY A 11 -19.11 -23.31 -8.16
N GLU A 12 -18.40 -24.24 -8.78
CA GLU A 12 -17.89 -24.06 -10.15
C GLU A 12 -19.02 -24.12 -11.18
N THR A 13 -18.90 -23.32 -12.25
CA THR A 13 -19.87 -23.26 -13.36
C THR A 13 -19.14 -23.49 -14.69
N ALA A 14 -19.90 -23.94 -15.69
CA ALA A 14 -19.34 -24.19 -17.02
C ALA A 14 -19.06 -22.89 -17.82
N THR A 15 -19.73 -21.80 -17.48
CA THR A 15 -19.61 -20.50 -18.15
C THR A 15 -19.66 -19.34 -17.16
N GLU A 16 -18.99 -18.23 -17.49
CA GLU A 16 -19.04 -17.00 -16.69
C GLU A 16 -20.46 -16.43 -16.53
N ASN A 17 -21.25 -16.50 -17.58
CA ASN A 17 -22.65 -16.05 -17.51
C ASN A 17 -23.48 -16.84 -16.50
N GLU A 18 -23.26 -18.14 -16.38
CA GLU A 18 -23.93 -18.97 -15.40
C GLU A 18 -23.48 -18.62 -13.98
N TYR A 19 -22.20 -18.35 -13.79
CA TYR A 19 -21.66 -17.88 -12.51
C TYR A 19 -22.26 -16.53 -12.12
N ASN A 20 -22.28 -15.57 -13.06
CA ASN A 20 -22.84 -14.24 -12.84
C ASN A 20 -24.34 -14.30 -12.48
N LEU A 21 -25.11 -15.18 -13.10
CA LEU A 21 -26.52 -15.37 -12.72
C LEU A 21 -26.68 -15.94 -11.30
N ARG A 22 -25.81 -16.91 -10.92
CA ARG A 22 -25.80 -17.45 -9.54
C ARG A 22 -25.40 -16.39 -8.53
N LEU A 23 -24.41 -15.56 -8.85
CA LEU A 23 -23.95 -14.47 -7.99
C LEU A 23 -25.07 -13.45 -7.76
N ILE A 24 -25.74 -12.97 -8.81
CA ILE A 24 -26.84 -12.03 -8.67
C ILE A 24 -28.00 -12.66 -7.89
N GLN A 25 -28.35 -13.91 -8.18
CA GLN A 25 -29.41 -14.61 -7.42
C GLN A 25 -29.06 -14.71 -5.93
N TYR A 26 -27.79 -15.00 -5.60
CA TYR A 26 -27.30 -15.05 -4.25
C TYR A 26 -27.43 -13.67 -3.55
N LEU A 27 -27.04 -12.58 -4.22
CA LEU A 27 -27.20 -11.21 -3.68
C LEU A 27 -28.68 -10.85 -3.47
N LEU A 28 -29.57 -11.24 -4.40
CA LEU A 28 -31.01 -11.05 -4.25
C LEU A 28 -31.60 -11.82 -3.06
N ASP A 29 -31.11 -13.03 -2.81
CA ASP A 29 -31.56 -13.84 -1.67
C ASP A 29 -31.09 -13.23 -0.35
N ILE A 30 -29.89 -12.67 -0.28
CA ILE A 30 -29.40 -11.89 0.87
C ILE A 30 -30.31 -10.68 1.12
N LEU A 31 -30.59 -9.86 0.09
CA LEU A 31 -31.44 -8.68 0.24
C LEU A 31 -32.85 -9.04 0.68
N LYS A 32 -33.43 -10.12 0.17
CA LYS A 32 -34.73 -10.64 0.64
C LYS A 32 -34.69 -11.02 2.10
N THR A 33 -33.63 -11.72 2.51
CA THR A 33 -33.48 -12.16 3.90
C THR A 33 -33.36 -10.96 4.84
N ILE A 34 -32.58 -9.94 4.44
CA ILE A 34 -32.47 -8.69 5.20
C ILE A 34 -33.85 -8.01 5.28
N GLY A 35 -34.55 -7.85 4.15
CA GLY A 35 -35.85 -7.19 4.10
C GLY A 35 -36.92 -7.89 4.93
N VAL A 36 -36.91 -9.23 5.01
CA VAL A 36 -37.85 -9.98 5.85
C VAL A 36 -37.55 -9.78 7.33
N ASN A 37 -36.29 -9.76 7.72
CA ASN A 37 -35.88 -9.66 9.12
C ASN A 37 -35.84 -8.21 9.64
N SER A 38 -35.84 -7.20 8.76
CA SER A 38 -35.83 -5.79 9.14
C SER A 38 -37.23 -5.13 9.21
N LYS A 39 -38.30 -5.90 9.13
CA LYS A 39 -39.71 -5.38 9.17
C LYS A 39 -40.06 -4.64 10.45
N GLU A 40 -39.37 -4.89 11.53
CA GLU A 40 -39.56 -4.21 12.82
C GLU A 40 -38.75 -2.90 12.92
N GLN A 41 -37.90 -2.63 11.99
CA GLN A 41 -37.12 -1.39 11.94
C GLN A 41 -37.91 -0.33 11.18
N ASP A 42 -38.40 0.67 11.92
CA ASP A 42 -39.19 1.79 11.38
C ASP A 42 -38.25 2.85 10.74
N ASP A 43 -37.45 2.41 9.75
CA ASP A 43 -36.57 3.28 8.96
C ASP A 43 -36.99 3.23 7.48
N PRO A 44 -37.81 4.19 7.03
CA PRO A 44 -38.29 4.25 5.64
C PRO A 44 -37.15 4.38 4.62
N LEU A 45 -36.04 5.06 4.99
CA LEU A 45 -34.90 5.25 4.11
C LEU A 45 -34.17 3.93 3.86
N PHE A 46 -34.00 3.12 4.91
CA PHE A 46 -33.42 1.80 4.80
C PHE A 46 -34.28 0.87 3.94
N GLN A 47 -35.60 0.89 4.11
CA GLN A 47 -36.53 0.09 3.31
C GLN A 47 -36.48 0.49 1.83
N GLU A 48 -36.47 1.79 1.52
CA GLU A 48 -36.38 2.28 0.14
C GLU A 48 -35.01 1.94 -0.49
N SER A 49 -33.91 2.00 0.27
CA SER A 49 -32.59 1.62 -0.20
C SER A 49 -32.49 0.14 -0.56
N LEU A 50 -33.06 -0.75 0.28
CA LEU A 50 -33.16 -2.17 -0.03
C LEU A 50 -33.98 -2.43 -1.30
N PHE A 51 -35.13 -1.77 -1.42
CA PHE A 51 -36.00 -1.92 -2.57
C PHE A 51 -35.33 -1.45 -3.87
N ARG A 52 -34.62 -0.33 -3.84
CA ARG A 52 -33.86 0.18 -4.99
C ARG A 52 -32.73 -0.75 -5.40
N THR A 53 -31.93 -1.22 -4.44
CA THR A 53 -30.87 -2.18 -4.70
C THR A 53 -31.42 -3.48 -5.27
N TYR A 54 -32.50 -3.99 -4.70
CA TYR A 54 -33.17 -5.18 -5.21
C TYR A 54 -33.64 -5.00 -6.66
N THR A 55 -34.24 -3.85 -6.99
CA THR A 55 -34.70 -3.53 -8.34
C THR A 55 -33.57 -3.46 -9.35
N LEU A 56 -32.42 -2.86 -8.95
CA LEU A 56 -31.23 -2.80 -9.80
C LEU A 56 -30.66 -4.19 -10.10
N LEU A 57 -30.52 -5.02 -9.09
CA LEU A 57 -29.99 -6.39 -9.28
C LEU A 57 -30.93 -7.25 -10.14
N ASN A 58 -32.26 -7.13 -9.98
CA ASN A 58 -33.20 -7.81 -10.86
C ASN A 58 -33.06 -7.35 -12.32
N ARG A 59 -32.83 -6.05 -12.53
CA ARG A 59 -32.60 -5.53 -13.89
C ARG A 59 -31.34 -6.09 -14.52
N LEU A 60 -30.25 -6.18 -13.76
CA LEU A 60 -29.01 -6.82 -14.22
C LEU A 60 -29.22 -8.30 -14.50
N GLN A 61 -29.95 -9.01 -13.65
CA GLN A 61 -30.29 -10.41 -13.86
C GLN A 61 -31.03 -10.62 -15.18
N GLU A 62 -32.04 -9.79 -15.47
CA GLU A 62 -32.78 -9.83 -16.72
C GLU A 62 -31.87 -9.62 -17.93
N LEU A 63 -30.97 -8.63 -17.91
CA LEU A 63 -30.05 -8.33 -18.99
C LEU A 63 -29.07 -9.48 -19.28
N ILE A 64 -28.61 -10.18 -18.23
CA ILE A 64 -27.74 -11.35 -18.40
C ILE A 64 -28.54 -12.54 -18.95
N GLN A 65 -29.77 -12.73 -18.47
CA GLN A 65 -30.64 -13.83 -18.95
C GLN A 65 -31.05 -13.65 -20.42
N THR A 66 -31.30 -12.42 -20.86
CA THR A 66 -31.64 -12.14 -22.28
C THR A 66 -30.39 -12.18 -23.18
N GLY A 67 -29.19 -12.16 -22.61
CA GLY A 67 -27.94 -12.09 -23.36
C GLY A 67 -27.55 -10.69 -23.81
N ASP A 68 -28.28 -9.66 -23.36
CA ASP A 68 -27.97 -8.25 -23.66
C ASP A 68 -26.76 -7.74 -22.86
N LEU A 69 -26.40 -8.42 -21.77
CA LEU A 69 -25.20 -8.15 -20.95
C LEU A 69 -24.37 -9.44 -20.83
N ALA A 70 -23.21 -9.47 -21.48
CA ALA A 70 -22.25 -10.55 -21.41
C ALA A 70 -20.90 -9.96 -20.92
N VAL A 71 -20.58 -10.15 -19.66
CA VAL A 71 -19.39 -9.60 -19.00
C VAL A 71 -18.79 -10.64 -18.06
N ASP A 72 -17.50 -10.51 -17.75
CA ASP A 72 -16.86 -11.30 -16.70
C ASP A 72 -17.36 -10.88 -15.30
N CYS A 73 -17.06 -11.72 -14.30
CA CYS A 73 -17.50 -11.51 -12.93
C CYS A 73 -16.98 -10.18 -12.34
N ILE A 74 -15.72 -9.82 -12.62
CA ILE A 74 -15.09 -8.60 -12.11
C ILE A 74 -15.78 -7.36 -12.69
N THR A 75 -16.05 -7.37 -13.99
CA THR A 75 -16.79 -6.29 -14.64
C THR A 75 -18.22 -6.17 -14.12
N LEU A 76 -18.88 -7.30 -13.84
CA LEU A 76 -20.21 -7.29 -13.24
C LEU A 76 -20.19 -6.65 -11.84
N GLU A 77 -19.22 -7.00 -11.02
CA GLU A 77 -19.07 -6.42 -9.68
C GLU A 77 -18.87 -4.90 -9.74
N ARG A 78 -17.99 -4.42 -10.62
CA ARG A 78 -17.78 -2.98 -10.85
C ARG A 78 -19.05 -2.28 -11.34
N LEU A 79 -19.81 -2.91 -12.23
CA LEU A 79 -21.10 -2.38 -12.68
C LEU A 79 -22.10 -2.26 -11.53
N ILE A 80 -22.19 -3.28 -10.68
CA ILE A 80 -23.07 -3.28 -9.49
C ILE A 80 -22.67 -2.12 -8.57
N GLN A 81 -21.39 -1.99 -8.25
CA GLN A 81 -20.88 -0.90 -7.39
C GLN A 81 -21.17 0.48 -7.99
N GLN A 82 -20.89 0.67 -9.28
CA GLN A 82 -21.12 1.94 -9.96
C GLN A 82 -22.61 2.31 -10.00
N LEU A 83 -23.49 1.34 -10.27
CA LEU A 83 -24.93 1.56 -10.30
C LEU A 83 -25.47 1.91 -8.90
N ILE A 84 -25.03 1.22 -7.86
CA ILE A 84 -25.42 1.52 -6.48
C ILE A 84 -24.94 2.93 -6.09
N GLN A 85 -23.70 3.28 -6.37
CA GLN A 85 -23.14 4.61 -6.06
C GLN A 85 -23.81 5.75 -6.83
N SER A 86 -24.26 5.50 -8.05
CA SER A 86 -24.94 6.51 -8.90
C SER A 86 -26.43 6.64 -8.61
N THR A 87 -27.01 5.70 -7.85
CA THR A 87 -28.46 5.69 -7.57
C THR A 87 -28.77 6.57 -6.37
N SER A 88 -29.60 7.58 -6.57
CA SER A 88 -30.11 8.42 -5.50
C SER A 88 -31.47 7.92 -4.99
N ILE A 89 -31.68 8.03 -3.70
CA ILE A 89 -32.97 7.74 -3.07
C ILE A 89 -33.69 9.07 -2.89
N PRO A 90 -34.86 9.27 -3.55
CA PRO A 90 -35.59 10.50 -3.36
C PRO A 90 -36.19 10.57 -1.96
N PHE A 91 -36.00 11.68 -1.29
CA PHE A 91 -36.68 12.00 -0.04
C PHE A 91 -38.12 12.48 -0.36
N HIS A 92 -39.09 11.79 0.21
CA HIS A 92 -40.47 12.28 0.22
C HIS A 92 -40.68 13.06 1.52
N GLY A 93 -40.44 14.37 1.48
CA GLY A 93 -40.74 15.30 2.58
C GLY A 93 -41.96 16.14 2.26
N GLU A 94 -42.67 16.60 3.28
CA GLU A 94 -43.71 17.61 3.13
C GLU A 94 -43.03 18.96 2.85
N PRO A 95 -43.19 19.52 1.64
CA PRO A 95 -42.40 20.65 1.16
C PRO A 95 -42.70 22.00 1.84
N ALA A 96 -43.59 22.04 2.80
CA ALA A 96 -44.05 23.28 3.45
C ALA A 96 -43.99 23.22 4.99
N GLU A 97 -43.57 22.12 5.62
CA GLU A 97 -43.52 21.98 7.07
C GLU A 97 -42.08 21.75 7.56
N GLY A 98 -41.71 22.43 8.63
CA GLY A 98 -40.42 22.29 9.30
C GLY A 98 -39.21 22.92 8.58
N ILE A 99 -38.02 22.49 8.95
CA ILE A 99 -36.77 22.98 8.38
C ILE A 99 -36.58 22.40 6.96
N GLN A 100 -36.39 23.29 6.00
CA GLN A 100 -36.14 22.91 4.59
C GLN A 100 -34.62 22.87 4.30
N VAL A 101 -34.11 21.75 3.83
CA VAL A 101 -32.72 21.60 3.38
C VAL A 101 -32.69 21.57 1.86
N MET A 102 -32.08 22.59 1.26
CA MET A 102 -32.10 22.82 -0.19
C MET A 102 -30.71 23.19 -0.72
N GLY A 103 -30.45 22.90 -1.97
CA GLY A 103 -29.31 23.48 -2.70
C GLY A 103 -29.58 24.94 -3.07
N VAL A 104 -28.53 25.75 -3.24
CA VAL A 104 -28.67 27.19 -3.62
C VAL A 104 -29.47 27.40 -4.91
N LEU A 105 -29.40 26.46 -5.86
CA LEU A 105 -30.17 26.57 -7.11
C LEU A 105 -31.66 26.21 -6.94
N GLU A 106 -32.00 25.49 -5.88
CA GLU A 106 -33.37 25.07 -5.58
C GLU A 106 -34.16 26.15 -4.83
N THR A 107 -33.47 27.13 -4.24
CA THR A 107 -34.08 28.26 -3.51
C THR A 107 -34.61 29.36 -4.43
N ARG A 108 -34.61 29.17 -5.74
CA ARG A 108 -35.05 30.17 -6.70
C ARG A 108 -36.49 30.58 -6.47
N ASN A 109 -36.71 31.90 -6.41
CA ASN A 109 -38.02 32.51 -6.19
C ASN A 109 -38.70 32.14 -4.86
N LEU A 110 -37.88 31.68 -3.87
CA LEU A 110 -38.35 31.43 -2.53
C LEU A 110 -37.75 32.48 -1.59
N ASP A 111 -38.53 32.94 -0.64
CA ASP A 111 -38.14 33.89 0.40
C ASP A 111 -38.20 33.18 1.74
N PHE A 112 -37.20 33.43 2.61
CA PHE A 112 -37.11 32.82 3.94
C PHE A 112 -36.80 33.90 4.97
N GLU A 113 -37.41 33.82 6.15
CA GLU A 113 -37.12 34.71 7.25
C GLU A 113 -35.77 34.39 7.92
N HIS A 114 -35.46 33.09 8.04
CA HIS A 114 -34.26 32.59 8.67
C HIS A 114 -33.49 31.71 7.68
N ILE A 115 -32.20 32.00 7.49
CA ILE A 115 -31.34 31.28 6.56
C ILE A 115 -30.05 30.82 7.26
N LEU A 116 -29.74 29.53 7.12
CA LEU A 116 -28.47 28.95 7.47
C LEU A 116 -27.82 28.35 6.22
N VAL A 117 -26.74 28.98 5.73
CA VAL A 117 -25.99 28.45 4.58
C VAL A 117 -24.73 27.73 5.05
N LEU A 118 -24.65 26.45 4.77
CA LEU A 118 -23.50 25.61 5.12
C LEU A 118 -22.51 25.53 3.96
N SER A 119 -21.24 25.27 4.29
CA SER A 119 -20.15 25.08 3.31
C SER A 119 -19.95 26.28 2.37
N CYS A 120 -20.01 27.50 2.91
CA CYS A 120 -19.70 28.74 2.18
C CYS A 120 -18.20 28.87 1.91
N ASN A 121 -17.60 27.83 1.33
CA ASN A 121 -16.18 27.80 0.98
C ASN A 121 -15.96 28.11 -0.49
N GLU A 122 -14.83 28.71 -0.83
CA GLU A 122 -14.41 28.90 -2.19
C GLU A 122 -14.33 27.55 -2.91
N GLY A 123 -14.82 27.46 -4.14
CA GLY A 123 -14.91 26.21 -4.89
C GLY A 123 -16.15 25.35 -4.60
N LYS A 124 -16.86 25.59 -3.46
CA LYS A 124 -18.16 24.98 -3.15
C LYS A 124 -19.31 25.95 -3.41
N LEU A 125 -19.11 27.22 -3.03
CA LEU A 125 -20.02 28.30 -3.32
C LEU A 125 -19.22 29.56 -3.77
N PRO A 126 -19.14 29.90 -5.05
CA PRO A 126 -19.73 29.17 -6.19
C PRO A 126 -19.07 27.80 -6.38
N LYS A 127 -19.85 26.84 -6.91
CA LYS A 127 -19.31 25.50 -7.18
C LYS A 127 -18.16 25.61 -8.17
N GLY A 128 -17.02 25.00 -7.84
CA GLY A 128 -15.75 25.09 -8.56
C GLY A 128 -15.91 24.92 -10.05
N VAL A 129 -15.35 25.84 -10.79
CA VAL A 129 -15.56 25.96 -12.22
C VAL A 129 -14.38 25.34 -12.93
N ASN A 130 -14.16 24.05 -12.74
CA ASN A 130 -13.36 23.27 -13.65
C ASN A 130 -14.23 22.94 -14.87
N ASP A 131 -14.09 23.75 -15.92
CA ASP A 131 -14.75 23.48 -17.19
C ASP A 131 -13.96 22.38 -17.91
N ALA A 132 -14.43 21.14 -17.76
CA ALA A 132 -13.88 19.97 -18.46
C ALA A 132 -14.17 20.01 -19.98
N SER A 133 -14.65 21.13 -20.51
CA SER A 133 -14.92 21.29 -21.93
C SER A 133 -13.63 21.42 -22.73
N PHE A 134 -13.48 20.64 -23.79
CA PHE A 134 -12.38 20.78 -24.74
C PHE A 134 -12.48 22.04 -25.62
N ILE A 135 -13.57 22.84 -25.52
CA ILE A 135 -13.71 24.14 -26.19
C ILE A 135 -13.05 25.19 -25.29
N PRO A 136 -11.93 25.82 -25.72
CA PRO A 136 -11.22 26.83 -24.92
C PRO A 136 -12.10 28.04 -24.58
N TYR A 137 -11.86 28.65 -23.42
CA TYR A 137 -12.58 29.83 -22.92
C TYR A 137 -12.64 30.97 -23.96
N SER A 138 -11.54 31.24 -24.67
CA SER A 138 -11.46 32.30 -25.69
C SER A 138 -12.42 32.07 -26.84
N LEU A 139 -12.58 30.84 -27.32
CA LEU A 139 -13.54 30.48 -28.35
C LEU A 139 -14.96 30.58 -27.84
N ARG A 140 -15.24 30.10 -26.63
CA ARG A 140 -16.59 30.24 -26.04
C ARG A 140 -17.01 31.71 -25.93
N LYS A 141 -16.10 32.56 -25.45
CA LYS A 141 -16.35 34.00 -25.35
C LYS A 141 -16.59 34.66 -26.72
N ALA A 142 -15.78 34.29 -27.72
CA ALA A 142 -15.90 34.86 -29.07
C ALA A 142 -17.23 34.49 -29.76
N TYR A 143 -17.75 33.29 -29.50
CA TYR A 143 -19.00 32.80 -30.09
C TYR A 143 -20.23 32.93 -29.19
N GLY A 144 -20.12 33.66 -28.07
CA GLY A 144 -21.25 33.92 -27.17
C GLY A 144 -21.77 32.69 -26.42
N LEU A 145 -20.90 31.64 -26.28
CA LEU A 145 -21.24 30.45 -25.51
C LEU A 145 -21.11 30.74 -24.00
N THR A 146 -21.84 30.00 -23.20
CA THR A 146 -21.77 30.11 -21.74
C THR A 146 -20.36 29.90 -21.24
N THR A 147 -19.80 30.92 -20.58
CA THR A 147 -18.46 30.87 -19.94
C THR A 147 -18.55 30.59 -18.44
N VAL A 148 -17.41 30.38 -17.82
CA VAL A 148 -17.26 30.27 -16.37
C VAL A 148 -17.81 31.51 -15.66
N ASP A 149 -17.53 32.70 -16.19
CA ASP A 149 -18.00 33.96 -15.62
C ASP A 149 -19.53 34.05 -15.54
N ASN A 150 -20.20 33.55 -16.59
CA ASN A 150 -21.68 33.51 -16.60
C ASN A 150 -22.22 32.55 -15.51
N LYS A 151 -21.55 31.42 -15.29
CA LYS A 151 -21.94 30.47 -14.24
C LYS A 151 -21.77 31.11 -12.85
N VAL A 152 -20.61 31.76 -12.61
CA VAL A 152 -20.36 32.48 -11.35
C VAL A 152 -21.38 33.59 -11.13
N ALA A 153 -21.72 34.34 -12.17
CA ALA A 153 -22.72 35.40 -12.08
C ALA A 153 -24.14 34.87 -11.74
N ILE A 154 -24.50 33.70 -12.24
CA ILE A 154 -25.75 33.03 -11.86
C ILE A 154 -25.75 32.63 -10.38
N TYR A 155 -24.66 32.05 -9.87
CA TYR A 155 -24.56 31.74 -8.44
C TYR A 155 -24.58 32.98 -7.57
N ALA A 156 -23.91 34.06 -7.99
CA ALA A 156 -23.95 35.34 -7.30
C ALA A 156 -25.36 35.91 -7.21
N TYR A 157 -26.09 35.89 -8.35
CA TYR A 157 -27.46 36.34 -8.39
C TYR A 157 -28.36 35.56 -7.41
N TYR A 158 -28.31 34.23 -7.41
CA TYR A 158 -29.12 33.44 -6.49
C TYR A 158 -28.71 33.63 -5.03
N PHE A 159 -27.43 33.71 -4.75
CA PHE A 159 -26.95 33.94 -3.40
C PHE A 159 -27.43 35.28 -2.85
N HIS A 160 -27.22 36.37 -3.59
CA HIS A 160 -27.66 37.70 -3.15
C HIS A 160 -29.20 37.83 -3.14
N SER A 161 -29.90 37.24 -4.08
CA SER A 161 -31.36 37.22 -4.10
C SER A 161 -31.95 36.52 -2.87
N LEU A 162 -31.32 35.40 -2.45
CA LEU A 162 -31.74 34.65 -1.27
C LEU A 162 -31.63 35.49 0.01
N LEU A 163 -30.60 36.34 0.14
CA LEU A 163 -30.35 37.11 1.34
C LEU A 163 -31.23 38.36 1.46
N GLN A 164 -31.85 38.86 0.36
CA GLN A 164 -32.49 40.16 0.33
C GLN A 164 -33.70 40.34 1.25
N ARG A 165 -34.42 39.25 1.56
CA ARG A 165 -35.66 39.31 2.35
C ARG A 165 -35.59 38.56 3.65
N SER A 166 -34.39 38.14 4.04
CA SER A 166 -34.17 37.38 5.27
C SER A 166 -33.85 38.31 6.43
N HIS A 167 -34.38 38.01 7.60
CA HIS A 167 -34.09 38.74 8.83
C HIS A 167 -32.84 38.21 9.53
N ASP A 168 -32.69 36.88 9.60
CA ASP A 168 -31.57 36.24 10.25
C ASP A 168 -30.79 35.39 9.23
N ILE A 169 -29.53 35.75 9.03
CA ILE A 169 -28.65 35.08 8.07
C ILE A 169 -27.43 34.57 8.77
N THR A 170 -27.21 33.27 8.73
CA THR A 170 -26.01 32.63 9.23
C THR A 170 -25.27 31.93 8.09
N LEU A 171 -24.01 32.32 7.86
CA LEU A 171 -23.16 31.74 6.83
C LEU A 171 -22.02 30.98 7.49
N CYS A 172 -21.92 29.67 7.24
CA CYS A 172 -20.90 28.80 7.81
C CYS A 172 -19.89 28.36 6.75
N TYR A 173 -18.60 28.48 7.07
CA TYR A 173 -17.53 27.95 6.26
C TYR A 173 -16.52 27.17 7.10
N ASN A 174 -15.81 26.23 6.51
CA ASN A 174 -14.75 25.48 7.16
C ASN A 174 -13.41 26.13 6.85
N ASN A 175 -12.64 26.46 7.89
CA ASN A 175 -11.29 27.00 7.77
C ASN A 175 -10.18 25.97 8.04
N ALA A 176 -10.54 24.70 8.26
CA ALA A 176 -9.58 23.64 8.44
C ALA A 176 -8.86 23.29 7.13
N THR A 177 -7.59 22.94 7.25
CA THR A 177 -6.81 22.41 6.12
C THR A 177 -7.01 20.91 6.08
N GLU A 178 -7.66 20.42 5.04
CA GLU A 178 -7.92 18.99 4.81
C GLU A 178 -7.36 18.63 3.43
N ASP A 179 -6.62 17.52 3.32
CA ASP A 179 -6.02 17.02 2.06
C ASP A 179 -5.19 18.04 1.25
N GLY A 180 -4.48 18.94 1.96
CA GLY A 180 -3.63 19.95 1.31
C GLY A 180 -4.40 21.11 0.65
N GLN A 181 -5.73 21.18 0.82
CA GLN A 181 -6.54 22.33 0.44
C GLN A 181 -6.87 23.16 1.68
N SER A 182 -6.49 24.44 1.67
CA SER A 182 -6.91 25.39 2.72
C SER A 182 -8.40 25.66 2.56
N GLY A 183 -9.14 25.58 3.67
CA GLY A 183 -10.55 25.97 3.70
C GLY A 183 -10.67 27.48 3.57
N GLU A 184 -10.82 28.02 2.36
CA GLU A 184 -10.98 29.43 2.11
C GLU A 184 -12.45 29.85 2.15
N MET A 185 -12.70 31.02 2.69
CA MET A 185 -14.01 31.65 2.70
C MET A 185 -14.47 31.95 1.26
N SER A 186 -15.74 31.69 0.95
CA SER A 186 -16.34 32.03 -0.35
C SER A 186 -16.16 33.52 -0.69
N ARG A 187 -15.85 33.80 -1.96
CA ARG A 187 -15.77 35.17 -2.49
C ARG A 187 -17.04 35.99 -2.25
N PHE A 188 -18.20 35.35 -2.19
CA PHE A 188 -19.48 36.01 -1.91
C PHE A 188 -19.56 36.49 -0.45
N MET A 189 -19.04 35.69 0.50
CA MET A 189 -18.91 36.13 1.90
C MET A 189 -17.90 37.27 2.04
N LEU A 190 -16.77 37.20 1.34
CA LEU A 190 -15.77 38.26 1.32
C LEU A 190 -16.36 39.54 0.76
N GLN A 191 -17.17 39.47 -0.29
CA GLN A 191 -17.87 40.60 -0.89
C GLN A 191 -18.83 41.25 0.12
N LEU A 192 -19.63 40.44 0.83
CA LEU A 192 -20.50 40.96 1.89
C LEU A 192 -19.71 41.67 2.99
N LEU A 193 -18.60 41.12 3.43
CA LEU A 193 -17.77 41.71 4.48
C LEU A 193 -17.16 43.06 4.09
N ILE A 194 -16.83 43.25 2.81
CA ILE A 194 -16.12 44.46 2.34
C ILE A 194 -17.10 45.49 1.81
N GLU A 195 -18.15 45.10 1.09
CA GLU A 195 -19.00 46.00 0.30
C GLU A 195 -20.37 46.29 0.93
N SER A 196 -20.90 45.41 1.80
CA SER A 196 -22.29 45.54 2.24
C SER A 196 -22.55 46.61 3.29
N HIS A 197 -21.55 47.06 4.03
CA HIS A 197 -21.68 47.97 5.20
C HIS A 197 -22.63 47.47 6.30
N HIS A 198 -22.99 46.17 6.28
CA HIS A 198 -23.76 45.56 7.38
C HIS A 198 -22.86 45.26 8.57
N ASP A 199 -23.44 45.30 9.74
CA ASP A 199 -22.77 44.84 10.96
C ASP A 199 -22.82 43.32 10.99
N ILE A 200 -21.65 42.69 10.77
CA ILE A 200 -21.52 41.23 10.65
C ILE A 200 -20.76 40.71 11.86
N GLU A 201 -21.45 39.98 12.71
CA GLU A 201 -20.86 39.26 13.83
C GLU A 201 -20.13 37.99 13.34
N ARG A 202 -18.97 37.75 13.95
CA ARG A 202 -18.16 36.57 13.61
C ARG A 202 -18.01 35.66 14.81
N PHE A 203 -18.35 34.38 14.61
CA PHE A 203 -18.23 33.35 15.61
C PHE A 203 -17.32 32.22 15.10
N SER A 204 -16.56 31.64 16.00
CA SER A 204 -15.80 30.41 15.72
C SER A 204 -16.46 29.25 16.44
N LEU A 205 -16.97 28.28 15.67
CA LEU A 205 -17.45 27.02 16.22
C LEU A 205 -16.24 26.11 16.45
N VAL A 206 -15.92 25.88 17.70
CA VAL A 206 -14.95 24.85 18.08
C VAL A 206 -15.75 23.60 18.44
N ALA A 207 -15.46 22.49 17.78
CA ALA A 207 -16.04 21.21 18.17
C ALA A 207 -15.63 20.87 19.60
N GLY A 208 -16.48 21.22 20.56
CA GLY A 208 -16.27 20.98 22.00
C GLY A 208 -16.47 19.54 22.43
N GLN A 209 -16.61 18.61 21.50
CA GLN A 209 -16.67 17.19 21.83
C GLN A 209 -15.25 16.65 21.90
N ASN A 210 -14.82 16.34 23.13
CA ASN A 210 -13.95 15.18 23.29
C ASN A 210 -14.69 13.99 22.71
N THR A 211 -14.46 13.68 21.45
CA THR A 211 -14.70 12.32 20.96
C THR A 211 -13.98 11.44 21.96
N LEU A 212 -14.73 10.65 22.71
CA LEU A 212 -14.15 9.57 23.50
C LEU A 212 -13.24 8.84 22.53
N ARG A 213 -11.93 9.05 22.71
CA ARG A 213 -10.94 8.33 21.88
C ARG A 213 -11.22 6.87 22.15
N PRO A 214 -11.48 6.06 21.12
CA PRO A 214 -11.67 4.65 21.35
C PRO A 214 -10.45 4.15 22.12
N THR A 215 -10.66 3.70 23.34
CA THR A 215 -9.62 3.07 24.15
C THR A 215 -9.43 1.68 23.56
N TYR A 216 -8.38 1.53 22.81
CA TYR A 216 -8.01 0.24 22.23
C TYR A 216 -7.52 -0.67 23.36
N GLU A 217 -8.33 -1.65 23.75
CA GLU A 217 -7.95 -2.60 24.80
C GLU A 217 -6.80 -3.49 24.31
N PRO A 218 -5.77 -3.71 25.15
CA PRO A 218 -4.72 -4.67 24.87
C PRO A 218 -5.27 -6.10 24.80
N ILE A 219 -4.66 -6.95 23.99
CA ILE A 219 -5.05 -8.36 23.87
C ILE A 219 -4.12 -9.20 24.74
N GLU A 220 -4.67 -9.89 25.74
CA GLU A 220 -3.90 -10.75 26.62
C GLU A 220 -3.36 -12.01 25.90
N LYS A 221 -2.13 -12.41 26.24
CA LYS A 221 -1.51 -13.62 25.70
C LYS A 221 -2.01 -14.87 26.46
N LYS A 222 -3.01 -15.54 25.89
CA LYS A 222 -3.55 -16.79 26.41
C LYS A 222 -2.65 -17.98 26.07
N LEU A 223 -2.83 -19.12 26.74
CA LEU A 223 -2.07 -20.34 26.47
C LEU A 223 -2.14 -20.79 25.00
N HIS A 224 -3.26 -20.62 24.34
CA HIS A 224 -3.43 -20.89 22.91
C HIS A 224 -2.50 -20.02 22.05
N THR A 225 -2.42 -18.73 22.34
CA THR A 225 -1.54 -17.76 21.66
C THR A 225 -0.08 -18.18 21.75
N LEU A 226 0.36 -18.56 22.95
CA LEU A 226 1.74 -19.02 23.19
C LEU A 226 2.04 -20.35 22.49
N SER A 227 1.05 -21.25 22.37
CA SER A 227 1.22 -22.51 21.62
C SER A 227 1.36 -22.24 20.11
N GLN A 228 0.61 -21.28 19.56
CA GLN A 228 0.75 -20.86 18.17
C GLN A 228 2.12 -20.27 17.88
N LEU A 229 2.60 -19.37 18.75
CA LEU A 229 3.94 -18.77 18.64
C LEU A 229 5.05 -19.85 18.63
N LYS A 230 4.93 -20.90 19.43
CA LYS A 230 5.90 -22.01 19.45
C LYS A 230 5.92 -22.83 18.16
N ASN A 231 4.82 -22.88 17.43
CA ASN A 231 4.71 -23.64 16.19
C ASN A 231 5.26 -22.92 14.96
N LEU A 232 5.74 -21.68 15.10
CA LEU A 232 6.34 -20.92 14.01
C LEU A 232 7.63 -21.59 13.53
N LYS A 233 7.70 -21.83 12.23
CA LYS A 233 8.84 -22.54 11.62
C LYS A 233 10.10 -21.68 11.57
N MET A 234 9.95 -20.36 11.36
CA MET A 234 11.06 -19.44 11.22
C MET A 234 10.61 -18.01 11.52
N LEU A 235 11.37 -17.28 12.31
CA LEU A 235 11.18 -15.86 12.57
C LEU A 235 11.90 -15.05 11.48
N THR A 236 11.15 -14.33 10.66
CA THR A 236 11.71 -13.46 9.61
C THR A 236 11.87 -12.02 10.10
N PRO A 237 12.73 -11.20 9.47
CA PRO A 237 12.77 -9.76 9.75
C PRO A 237 11.41 -9.08 9.62
N THR A 238 10.60 -9.46 8.62
CA THR A 238 9.23 -8.94 8.45
C THR A 238 8.34 -9.27 9.65
N PHE A 239 8.48 -10.46 10.22
CA PHE A 239 7.76 -10.86 11.42
C PHE A 239 8.14 -9.96 12.62
N LEU A 240 9.44 -9.77 12.86
CA LEU A 240 9.95 -8.93 13.94
C LEU A 240 9.55 -7.45 13.75
N ASN A 241 9.65 -6.95 12.53
CA ASN A 241 9.28 -5.58 12.19
C ASN A 241 7.76 -5.33 12.32
N THR A 242 6.93 -6.33 12.04
CA THR A 242 5.48 -6.23 12.26
C THR A 242 5.16 -6.10 13.75
N TYR A 243 5.86 -6.85 14.62
CA TYR A 243 5.71 -6.74 16.07
C TYR A 243 6.13 -5.34 16.56
N LEU A 244 7.31 -4.88 16.15
CA LEU A 244 7.79 -3.53 16.48
C LEU A 244 6.85 -2.43 15.97
N ARG A 245 6.21 -2.62 14.83
CA ARG A 245 5.29 -1.64 14.22
C ARG A 245 3.99 -1.53 15.00
N CYS A 246 3.35 -2.66 15.30
CA CYS A 246 2.14 -2.75 16.10
C CYS A 246 1.92 -4.18 16.57
N GLU A 247 1.91 -4.40 17.89
CA GLU A 247 1.74 -5.73 18.47
C GLU A 247 0.35 -6.32 18.18
N LYS A 248 -0.72 -5.49 18.08
CA LYS A 248 -2.06 -5.96 17.66
C LYS A 248 -2.10 -6.37 16.18
N GLN A 249 -1.43 -5.64 15.29
CA GLN A 249 -1.29 -6.05 13.89
C GLN A 249 -0.57 -7.39 13.78
N PHE A 250 0.49 -7.56 14.57
CA PHE A 250 1.21 -8.81 14.67
C PHE A 250 0.31 -9.96 15.14
N TYR A 251 -0.51 -9.73 16.17
CA TYR A 251 -1.47 -10.72 16.68
C TYR A 251 -2.44 -11.16 15.60
N TYR A 252 -3.11 -10.23 14.92
CA TYR A 252 -4.07 -10.58 13.87
C TYR A 252 -3.43 -11.33 12.70
N LYS A 253 -2.24 -10.91 12.28
CA LYS A 253 -1.56 -11.50 11.12
C LYS A 253 -0.95 -12.88 11.41
N TYR A 254 -0.24 -13.03 12.51
CA TYR A 254 0.59 -14.22 12.77
C TYR A 254 0.00 -15.18 13.79
N ILE A 255 -0.87 -14.74 14.67
CA ILE A 255 -1.51 -15.59 15.67
C ILE A 255 -2.88 -16.03 15.21
N GLU A 256 -3.74 -15.09 14.82
CA GLU A 256 -5.07 -15.40 14.28
C GLU A 256 -5.04 -15.82 12.81
N GLY A 257 -3.92 -15.57 12.11
CA GLY A 257 -3.75 -15.96 10.70
C GLY A 257 -4.72 -15.23 9.76
N LEU A 258 -5.17 -14.03 10.14
CA LEU A 258 -6.08 -13.26 9.28
C LEU A 258 -5.34 -12.78 8.04
N ILE A 259 -5.88 -13.13 6.88
CA ILE A 259 -5.36 -12.70 5.59
C ILE A 259 -5.74 -11.24 5.39
N GLU A 260 -4.77 -10.43 4.98
CA GLU A 260 -5.04 -9.05 4.57
C GLU A 260 -5.95 -9.09 3.34
N PRO A 261 -7.05 -8.33 3.31
CA PRO A 261 -7.89 -8.30 2.12
C PRO A 261 -7.05 -7.79 0.95
N ASP A 262 -7.02 -8.56 -0.12
CA ASP A 262 -6.46 -8.10 -1.38
C ASP A 262 -7.43 -7.04 -1.94
N GLU A 263 -7.13 -5.76 -1.69
CA GLU A 263 -7.90 -4.62 -2.23
C GLU A 263 -7.64 -4.39 -3.71
N MET A 264 -6.81 -5.25 -4.34
CA MET A 264 -6.29 -4.99 -5.67
C MET A 264 -6.91 -5.88 -6.72
N ASP A 265 -7.20 -5.29 -7.85
CA ASP A 265 -7.39 -6.00 -9.09
C ASP A 265 -6.17 -6.88 -9.37
N GLU A 266 -6.37 -8.15 -9.69
CA GLU A 266 -5.28 -9.10 -10.00
C GLU A 266 -4.33 -8.59 -11.10
N ASP A 267 -4.77 -7.61 -11.89
CA ASP A 267 -4.02 -6.97 -12.97
C ASP A 267 -3.29 -5.68 -12.56
N GLU A 268 -3.35 -5.24 -11.30
CA GLU A 268 -2.72 -4.00 -10.87
C GLU A 268 -1.31 -4.24 -10.33
N VAL A 269 -0.36 -3.41 -10.79
CA VAL A 269 1.03 -3.44 -10.32
C VAL A 269 1.19 -2.45 -9.18
N ASP A 270 0.99 -2.92 -7.96
CA ASP A 270 1.28 -2.16 -6.76
C ASP A 270 2.79 -2.07 -6.46
N ASN A 271 3.15 -1.36 -5.40
CA ASN A 271 4.55 -1.20 -5.00
C ASN A 271 5.21 -2.54 -4.63
N LYS A 272 4.46 -3.50 -4.09
CA LYS A 272 4.95 -4.83 -3.70
C LYS A 272 5.18 -5.70 -4.93
N VAL A 273 4.19 -5.76 -5.82
CA VAL A 273 4.29 -6.50 -7.09
C VAL A 273 5.38 -5.90 -7.97
N PHE A 274 5.49 -4.56 -8.04
CA PHE A 274 6.58 -3.87 -8.74
C PHE A 274 7.96 -4.30 -8.20
N GLY A 275 8.12 -4.34 -6.88
CA GLY A 275 9.33 -4.82 -6.22
C GLY A 275 9.66 -6.27 -6.59
N ASN A 276 8.68 -7.17 -6.51
CA ASN A 276 8.86 -8.58 -6.83
C ASN A 276 9.29 -8.79 -8.29
N ILE A 277 8.64 -8.08 -9.24
CA ILE A 277 9.02 -8.15 -10.66
C ILE A 277 10.46 -7.67 -10.86
N PHE A 278 10.86 -6.58 -10.18
CA PHE A 278 12.23 -6.07 -10.27
C PHE A 278 13.24 -7.09 -9.71
N HIS A 279 13.02 -7.64 -8.52
CA HIS A 279 13.88 -8.65 -7.90
C HIS A 279 14.03 -9.87 -8.81
N ARG A 280 12.91 -10.36 -9.36
CA ARG A 280 12.94 -11.49 -10.27
C ARG A 280 13.69 -11.18 -11.57
N ALA A 281 13.51 -9.99 -12.14
CA ALA A 281 14.24 -9.57 -13.34
C ALA A 281 15.75 -9.45 -13.06
N ALA A 282 16.14 -8.94 -11.89
CA ALA A 282 17.54 -8.86 -11.46
C ALA A 282 18.14 -10.27 -11.26
N GLU A 283 17.44 -11.18 -10.59
CA GLU A 283 17.86 -12.58 -10.45
C GLU A 283 18.10 -13.22 -11.84
N LEU A 284 17.12 -13.12 -12.73
CA LEU A 284 17.21 -13.68 -14.09
C LEU A 284 18.38 -13.10 -14.88
N PHE A 285 18.68 -11.81 -14.70
CA PHE A 285 19.81 -11.16 -15.36
C PHE A 285 21.15 -11.80 -14.94
N TYR A 286 21.40 -11.94 -13.65
CA TYR A 286 22.64 -12.52 -13.15
C TYR A 286 22.75 -14.03 -13.40
N LEU A 287 21.63 -14.77 -13.33
CA LEU A 287 21.60 -16.18 -13.74
C LEU A 287 21.98 -16.34 -15.22
N GLY A 288 21.59 -15.38 -16.07
CA GLY A 288 21.98 -15.35 -17.48
C GLY A 288 23.47 -15.15 -17.75
N LEU A 289 24.24 -14.65 -16.77
CA LEU A 289 25.69 -14.51 -16.86
C LEU A 289 26.45 -15.78 -16.42
N ALA A 290 25.74 -16.70 -15.76
CA ALA A 290 26.32 -17.94 -15.26
C ALA A 290 26.54 -18.97 -16.37
N SER A 291 27.60 -19.74 -16.24
CA SER A 291 27.80 -20.92 -17.10
C SER A 291 26.83 -22.05 -16.71
N SER A 292 26.53 -22.92 -17.66
CA SER A 292 25.57 -24.00 -17.46
C SER A 292 25.93 -24.98 -16.32
N ASP A 293 27.20 -25.13 -16.00
CA ASP A 293 27.70 -25.97 -14.90
C ASP A 293 27.56 -25.33 -13.52
N ALA A 294 27.30 -24.01 -13.46
CA ALA A 294 27.00 -23.28 -12.22
C ALA A 294 25.49 -23.19 -11.90
N LEU A 295 24.65 -23.70 -12.79
CA LEU A 295 23.19 -23.67 -12.66
C LEU A 295 22.60 -25.04 -12.42
N THR A 296 21.52 -25.10 -11.64
CA THR A 296 20.64 -26.26 -11.51
C THR A 296 19.19 -25.83 -11.58
N THR A 297 18.32 -26.80 -11.83
CA THR A 297 16.87 -26.56 -11.84
C THR A 297 16.28 -27.14 -10.55
N ASP A 298 15.53 -26.35 -9.82
CA ASP A 298 14.86 -26.80 -8.61
C ASP A 298 13.63 -27.68 -8.92
N GLY A 299 12.97 -28.21 -7.88
CA GLY A 299 11.78 -29.06 -8.02
C GLY A 299 10.57 -28.37 -8.65
N LYS A 300 10.61 -27.04 -8.82
CA LYS A 300 9.56 -26.23 -9.49
C LYS A 300 9.94 -25.87 -10.93
N GLY A 301 11.13 -26.27 -11.38
CA GLY A 301 11.63 -25.92 -12.72
C GLY A 301 12.35 -24.57 -12.80
N GLU A 302 12.63 -23.91 -11.68
CA GLU A 302 13.34 -22.64 -11.63
C GLU A 302 14.86 -22.85 -11.63
N LEU A 303 15.58 -21.99 -12.36
CA LEU A 303 17.04 -21.98 -12.36
C LEU A 303 17.56 -21.40 -11.04
N LYS A 304 18.52 -22.10 -10.43
CA LYS A 304 19.19 -21.66 -9.20
C LYS A 304 20.70 -21.75 -9.35
N LEU A 305 21.39 -20.79 -8.73
CA LEU A 305 22.86 -20.76 -8.69
C LEU A 305 23.38 -21.80 -7.69
N THR A 306 24.28 -22.70 -8.14
CA THR A 306 24.90 -23.73 -7.30
C THR A 306 26.37 -23.49 -7.02
N ARG A 307 27.03 -22.67 -7.82
CA ARG A 307 28.44 -22.31 -7.66
C ARG A 307 28.63 -20.81 -7.85
N PRO A 308 29.62 -20.21 -7.14
CA PRO A 308 29.95 -18.80 -7.32
C PRO A 308 30.30 -18.47 -8.77
N ILE A 309 29.89 -17.28 -9.21
CA ILE A 309 30.22 -16.76 -10.56
C ILE A 309 30.99 -15.45 -10.43
N VAL A 310 32.08 -15.34 -11.19
CA VAL A 310 32.82 -14.08 -11.31
C VAL A 310 32.18 -13.24 -12.39
N VAL A 311 31.81 -12.03 -12.03
CA VAL A 311 31.18 -11.05 -12.94
C VAL A 311 32.22 -10.00 -13.32
N SER A 312 32.59 -9.95 -14.59
CA SER A 312 33.53 -8.97 -15.11
C SER A 312 32.80 -7.75 -15.69
N LYS A 313 33.52 -6.64 -15.82
CA LYS A 313 32.99 -5.42 -16.42
C LYS A 313 32.62 -5.65 -17.90
N GLU A 314 33.41 -6.40 -18.64
CA GLU A 314 33.19 -6.70 -20.05
C GLU A 314 31.90 -7.50 -20.28
N GLN A 315 31.63 -8.47 -19.40
CA GLN A 315 30.37 -9.24 -19.44
C GLN A 315 29.14 -8.33 -19.24
N LEU A 316 29.21 -7.42 -18.28
CA LEU A 316 28.13 -6.46 -18.01
C LEU A 316 27.95 -5.47 -19.17
N GLU A 317 29.04 -4.95 -19.74
CA GLU A 317 29.01 -4.08 -20.93
C GLU A 317 28.41 -4.78 -22.15
N GLN A 318 28.76 -6.04 -22.36
CA GLN A 318 28.20 -6.84 -23.44
C GLN A 318 26.70 -7.10 -23.26
N ALA A 319 26.28 -7.42 -22.06
CA ALA A 319 24.87 -7.64 -21.74
C ALA A 319 24.02 -6.38 -21.94
N LEU A 320 24.55 -5.19 -21.62
CA LEU A 320 23.85 -3.92 -21.84
C LEU A 320 23.74 -3.52 -23.33
N LYS A 321 24.64 -4.02 -24.20
CA LYS A 321 24.58 -3.77 -25.66
C LYS A 321 23.40 -4.48 -26.31
N ASP A 322 22.91 -5.59 -25.73
CA ASP A 322 21.69 -6.25 -26.17
C ASP A 322 20.46 -5.64 -25.49
N GLU A 323 19.93 -4.57 -26.06
CA GLU A 323 18.73 -3.92 -25.54
C GLU A 323 17.54 -4.88 -25.41
N SER A 324 17.45 -5.87 -26.31
CA SER A 324 16.35 -6.83 -26.31
C SER A 324 16.42 -7.82 -25.13
N LEU A 325 17.64 -8.08 -24.61
CA LEU A 325 17.83 -8.97 -23.47
C LEU A 325 17.08 -8.50 -22.24
N VAL A 326 17.28 -7.22 -21.86
CA VAL A 326 16.64 -6.66 -20.65
C VAL A 326 15.12 -6.74 -20.76
N TYR A 327 14.54 -6.40 -21.91
CA TYR A 327 13.09 -6.47 -22.10
C TYR A 327 12.57 -7.91 -22.04
N ARG A 328 13.28 -8.90 -22.58
CA ARG A 328 12.90 -10.32 -22.48
C ARG A 328 12.89 -10.79 -21.03
N LEU A 329 13.89 -10.42 -20.23
CA LEU A 329 13.97 -10.79 -18.82
C LEU A 329 12.86 -10.12 -18.00
N VAL A 330 12.56 -8.85 -18.27
CA VAL A 330 11.45 -8.14 -17.63
C VAL A 330 10.11 -8.76 -18.02
N ASP A 331 9.90 -9.11 -19.30
CA ASP A 331 8.69 -9.83 -19.74
C ASP A 331 8.52 -11.20 -19.04
N GLN A 332 9.64 -11.89 -18.82
CA GLN A 332 9.61 -13.14 -18.08
C GLN A 332 9.23 -12.91 -16.62
N ALA A 333 9.83 -11.90 -15.95
CA ALA A 333 9.51 -11.56 -14.58
C ALA A 333 8.03 -11.14 -14.41
N PHE A 334 7.47 -10.36 -15.35
CA PHE A 334 6.04 -10.04 -15.36
C PHE A 334 5.15 -11.29 -15.47
N ARG A 335 5.52 -12.23 -16.34
CA ARG A 335 4.76 -13.48 -16.48
C ARG A 335 4.75 -14.29 -15.18
N GLU A 336 5.89 -14.38 -14.52
CA GLU A 336 6.06 -15.20 -13.32
C GLU A 336 5.45 -14.53 -12.08
N GLU A 337 5.63 -13.19 -11.91
CA GLU A 337 5.23 -12.49 -10.69
C GLU A 337 3.84 -11.86 -10.73
N LEU A 338 3.41 -11.32 -11.87
CA LEU A 338 2.08 -10.71 -12.00
C LEU A 338 1.06 -11.72 -12.55
N PHE A 339 1.33 -12.30 -13.72
CA PHE A 339 0.36 -13.16 -14.39
C PHE A 339 0.36 -14.60 -13.88
N LYS A 340 1.32 -14.98 -13.01
CA LYS A 340 1.48 -16.33 -12.43
C LYS A 340 1.48 -17.47 -13.47
N VAL A 341 2.00 -17.18 -14.67
CA VAL A 341 2.04 -18.12 -15.80
C VAL A 341 3.49 -18.50 -16.12
N SER A 342 3.81 -19.77 -15.92
CA SER A 342 5.16 -20.33 -16.21
C SER A 342 5.36 -20.77 -17.66
N ALA A 343 4.30 -20.80 -18.51
CA ALA A 343 4.38 -21.29 -19.88
C ALA A 343 5.21 -20.36 -20.77
N ALA A 344 6.30 -20.85 -21.35
CA ALA A 344 7.23 -20.09 -22.18
C ALA A 344 6.61 -19.44 -23.44
N GLY A 345 5.45 -19.94 -23.90
CA GLY A 345 4.74 -19.42 -25.08
C GLY A 345 3.71 -18.32 -24.77
N TYR A 346 3.42 -18.07 -23.51
CA TYR A 346 2.44 -17.03 -23.12
C TYR A 346 3.00 -15.63 -23.39
N ARG A 347 2.23 -14.83 -24.12
CA ARG A 347 2.52 -13.41 -24.37
C ARG A 347 1.51 -12.55 -23.63
N PRO A 348 1.92 -11.87 -22.53
CA PRO A 348 1.01 -11.03 -21.77
C PRO A 348 0.44 -9.89 -22.63
N LYS A 349 -0.84 -9.60 -22.45
CA LYS A 349 -1.44 -8.37 -22.97
C LYS A 349 -1.35 -7.32 -21.87
N TYR A 350 -0.41 -6.42 -21.99
CA TYR A 350 -0.20 -5.35 -21.02
C TYR A 350 -1.25 -4.25 -21.16
N ASN A 351 -1.76 -3.75 -20.05
CA ASN A 351 -2.47 -2.49 -19.99
C ASN A 351 -1.49 -1.29 -20.02
N GLY A 352 -2.01 -0.06 -20.12
CA GLY A 352 -1.17 1.14 -20.24
C GLY A 352 -0.23 1.36 -19.05
N LEU A 353 -0.70 1.10 -17.82
CA LEU A 353 0.10 1.25 -16.59
C LEU A 353 1.19 0.17 -16.50
N GLN A 354 0.86 -1.07 -16.85
CA GLN A 354 1.81 -2.17 -16.89
C GLN A 354 2.93 -1.93 -17.92
N LEU A 355 2.62 -1.31 -19.07
CA LEU A 355 3.65 -0.90 -20.05
C LEU A 355 4.60 0.15 -19.49
N ILE A 356 4.08 1.13 -18.74
CA ILE A 356 4.91 2.13 -18.06
C ILE A 356 5.80 1.46 -17.02
N ASN A 357 5.25 0.60 -16.18
CA ASN A 357 6.00 -0.13 -15.15
C ASN A 357 7.09 -1.02 -15.76
N LYS A 358 6.79 -1.68 -16.88
CA LYS A 358 7.76 -2.47 -17.64
C LYS A 358 8.96 -1.63 -18.10
N GLU A 359 8.71 -0.44 -18.64
CA GLU A 359 9.78 0.47 -19.08
C GLU A 359 10.62 0.98 -17.90
N VAL A 360 9.96 1.32 -16.79
CA VAL A 360 10.64 1.75 -15.56
C VAL A 360 11.53 0.63 -15.01
N ILE A 361 11.03 -0.61 -14.93
CA ILE A 361 11.80 -1.77 -14.45
C ILE A 361 12.97 -2.05 -15.38
N ALA A 362 12.77 -2.01 -16.70
CA ALA A 362 13.88 -2.18 -17.66
C ALA A 362 14.97 -1.13 -17.46
N ARG A 363 14.59 0.12 -17.20
CA ARG A 363 15.52 1.19 -16.87
C ARG A 363 16.24 0.93 -15.55
N TYR A 364 15.56 0.41 -14.55
CA TYR A 364 16.16 0.08 -13.25
C TYR A 364 17.17 -1.07 -13.34
N ILE A 365 16.89 -2.10 -14.15
CA ILE A 365 17.87 -3.16 -14.42
C ILE A 365 19.13 -2.59 -15.07
N ARG A 366 19.01 -1.72 -16.09
CA ARG A 366 20.16 -1.06 -16.70
C ARG A 366 20.95 -0.21 -15.70
N GLN A 367 20.26 0.47 -14.82
CA GLN A 367 20.88 1.26 -13.76
C GLN A 367 21.62 0.38 -12.75
N LEU A 368 21.03 -0.73 -12.31
CA LEU A 368 21.68 -1.75 -11.47
C LEU A 368 22.98 -2.24 -12.09
N VAL A 369 22.92 -2.64 -13.37
CA VAL A 369 24.10 -3.13 -14.09
C VAL A 369 25.17 -2.03 -14.22
N THR A 370 24.78 -0.79 -14.43
CA THR A 370 25.71 0.36 -14.50
C THR A 370 26.43 0.59 -13.18
N ILE A 371 25.75 0.38 -12.04
CA ILE A 371 26.37 0.46 -10.71
C ILE A 371 27.40 -0.65 -10.58
N ASP A 372 27.01 -1.88 -10.91
CA ASP A 372 27.86 -3.06 -10.76
C ASP A 372 29.08 -3.02 -11.69
N MET A 373 28.98 -2.41 -12.88
CA MET A 373 30.14 -2.15 -13.76
C MET A 373 31.22 -1.29 -13.10
N ARG A 374 30.85 -0.42 -12.17
CA ARG A 374 31.83 0.42 -11.44
C ARG A 374 32.56 -0.36 -10.35
N GLN A 375 31.92 -1.43 -9.86
CA GLN A 375 32.47 -2.27 -8.79
C GLN A 375 33.10 -3.58 -9.31
N ALA A 376 32.88 -3.90 -10.60
CA ALA A 376 33.44 -5.09 -11.22
C ALA A 376 35.00 -5.03 -11.31
N PRO A 377 35.71 -6.19 -11.16
CA PRO A 377 35.13 -7.53 -11.00
C PRO A 377 34.66 -7.83 -9.57
N PHE A 378 33.60 -8.63 -9.44
CA PHE A 378 33.12 -9.16 -8.17
C PHE A 378 32.59 -10.59 -8.35
N THR A 379 32.46 -11.33 -7.25
CA THR A 379 31.98 -12.71 -7.29
C THR A 379 30.60 -12.80 -6.66
N ILE A 380 29.58 -13.26 -7.39
CA ILE A 380 28.27 -13.57 -6.84
C ILE A 380 28.35 -14.97 -6.19
N LEU A 381 28.09 -15.02 -4.90
CA LEU A 381 28.07 -16.24 -4.09
C LEU A 381 26.68 -16.87 -4.05
N GLY A 382 25.62 -16.08 -4.21
CA GLY A 382 24.24 -16.54 -4.20
C GLY A 382 23.24 -15.46 -4.60
N LEU A 383 22.09 -15.90 -5.13
CA LEU A 383 20.96 -15.08 -5.51
C LEU A 383 19.69 -15.69 -4.90
N GLU A 384 18.77 -14.85 -4.39
CA GLU A 384 17.54 -15.26 -3.72
C GLU A 384 17.80 -16.42 -2.72
N LEU A 385 18.80 -16.21 -1.88
CA LEU A 385 19.37 -17.26 -1.03
C LEU A 385 18.63 -17.33 0.30
N VAL A 386 18.13 -18.51 0.65
CA VAL A 386 17.56 -18.77 1.98
C VAL A 386 18.66 -18.94 3.01
N VAL A 387 18.65 -18.10 4.05
CA VAL A 387 19.58 -18.19 5.16
C VAL A 387 18.83 -18.32 6.48
N LYS A 388 19.35 -19.15 7.38
CA LYS A 388 18.78 -19.35 8.72
C LYS A 388 19.83 -19.72 9.74
N THR A 389 19.54 -19.40 10.99
CA THR A 389 20.31 -19.83 12.16
C THR A 389 19.37 -20.08 13.32
N ASP A 390 19.78 -20.92 14.25
CA ASP A 390 19.03 -21.15 15.49
C ASP A 390 19.57 -20.26 16.61
N VAL A 391 18.65 -19.61 17.31
CA VAL A 391 18.99 -18.71 18.43
C VAL A 391 18.28 -19.19 19.68
N GLU A 392 19.08 -19.36 20.74
CA GLU A 392 18.56 -19.69 22.07
C GLU A 392 18.17 -18.40 22.81
N VAL A 393 16.93 -18.36 23.27
CA VAL A 393 16.35 -17.22 23.98
C VAL A 393 15.70 -17.69 25.28
N GLU A 394 16.07 -17.07 26.37
CA GLU A 394 15.39 -17.23 27.65
C GLU A 394 14.12 -16.42 27.68
N THR A 395 12.98 -17.05 27.91
CA THR A 395 11.66 -16.42 27.90
C THR A 395 10.88 -16.75 29.16
N SER A 396 9.79 -16.05 29.44
CA SER A 396 8.88 -16.30 30.58
C SER A 396 8.25 -17.70 30.57
N ILE A 397 8.31 -18.41 29.44
CA ILE A 397 7.79 -19.78 29.28
C ILE A 397 8.87 -20.83 29.14
N GLY A 398 10.14 -20.48 29.44
CA GLY A 398 11.33 -21.34 29.40
C GLY A 398 12.31 -20.99 28.30
N ASN A 399 13.40 -21.76 28.20
CA ASN A 399 14.37 -21.59 27.13
C ASN A 399 13.82 -22.15 25.83
N LEU A 400 13.85 -21.33 24.79
CA LEU A 400 13.38 -21.67 23.44
C LEU A 400 14.54 -21.61 22.45
N SER A 401 14.65 -22.64 21.61
CA SER A 401 15.52 -22.61 20.44
C SER A 401 14.64 -22.27 19.23
N LEU A 402 14.89 -21.12 18.62
CA LEU A 402 14.06 -20.57 17.55
C LEU A 402 14.88 -20.36 16.29
N SER A 403 14.37 -20.83 15.16
CA SER A 403 15.00 -20.59 13.86
C SER A 403 14.71 -19.19 13.36
N ILE A 404 15.74 -18.40 13.04
CA ILE A 404 15.63 -17.03 12.53
C ILE A 404 16.34 -16.95 11.18
N GLY A 405 15.73 -16.26 10.22
CA GLY A 405 16.31 -16.12 8.88
C GLY A 405 15.36 -15.51 7.87
N GLY A 406 15.66 -15.72 6.61
CA GLY A 406 14.87 -15.21 5.49
C GLY A 406 15.59 -15.35 4.16
N PHE A 407 15.32 -14.42 3.23
CA PHE A 407 15.86 -14.43 1.89
C PHE A 407 16.82 -13.26 1.71
N ILE A 408 18.00 -13.55 1.12
CA ILE A 408 18.98 -12.55 0.68
C ILE A 408 18.85 -12.40 -0.82
N ASP A 409 18.60 -11.20 -1.31
CA ASP A 409 18.46 -10.94 -2.75
C ASP A 409 19.75 -11.26 -3.48
N ARG A 410 20.89 -10.74 -2.99
CA ARG A 410 22.22 -11.05 -3.55
C ARG A 410 23.28 -11.12 -2.44
N LEU A 411 24.05 -12.18 -2.49
CA LEU A 411 25.28 -12.34 -1.71
C LEU A 411 26.46 -12.27 -2.66
N ASP A 412 27.39 -11.32 -2.46
CA ASP A 412 28.57 -11.17 -3.29
C ASP A 412 29.86 -10.94 -2.49
N ALA A 413 31.00 -11.16 -3.12
CA ALA A 413 32.32 -10.90 -2.58
C ALA A 413 33.06 -9.87 -3.45
N VAL A 414 33.61 -8.86 -2.82
CA VAL A 414 34.38 -7.78 -3.45
C VAL A 414 35.76 -7.65 -2.82
N ALA A 415 36.76 -7.16 -3.56
CA ALA A 415 38.07 -6.86 -3.00
C ALA A 415 37.97 -5.78 -1.92
N ALA A 416 38.60 -5.99 -0.77
CA ALA A 416 38.48 -5.13 0.41
C ALA A 416 38.92 -3.68 0.19
N ASN A 417 39.76 -3.40 -0.81
CA ASN A 417 40.37 -2.08 -1.07
C ASN A 417 40.08 -1.52 -2.48
N GLY A 418 39.00 -1.93 -3.15
CA GLY A 418 38.51 -1.25 -4.36
C GLY A 418 39.42 -1.20 -5.60
N HIS A 419 40.67 -1.72 -5.54
CA HIS A 419 41.58 -1.80 -6.65
C HIS A 419 42.24 -3.19 -6.75
N ALA A 420 41.88 -3.92 -7.78
CA ALA A 420 42.47 -5.21 -8.13
C ALA A 420 43.89 -5.03 -8.64
N ASN A 421 44.90 -4.99 -7.78
CA ASN A 421 46.29 -5.25 -8.15
C ASN A 421 46.73 -6.51 -7.41
N GLY A 422 46.96 -7.53 -8.19
CA GLY A 422 47.23 -8.91 -7.88
C GLY A 422 47.99 -9.20 -6.57
N ASN A 423 47.58 -10.32 -5.99
CA ASN A 423 48.06 -11.08 -4.84
C ASN A 423 47.35 -10.79 -3.51
N ASN A 424 46.49 -11.73 -3.11
CA ASN A 424 45.94 -11.93 -1.75
C ASN A 424 45.35 -10.66 -1.08
N LEU A 425 44.36 -10.06 -1.69
CA LEU A 425 43.53 -9.08 -1.03
C LEU A 425 42.43 -9.83 -0.26
N ALA A 426 42.29 -9.52 1.04
CA ALA A 426 41.15 -9.95 1.81
C ALA A 426 39.86 -9.60 1.08
N GLU A 427 39.02 -10.56 0.83
CA GLU A 427 37.71 -10.35 0.24
C GLU A 427 36.77 -9.86 1.34
N ARG A 428 35.80 -9.04 0.96
CA ARG A 428 34.68 -8.63 1.83
C ARG A 428 33.40 -9.17 1.25
N ILE A 429 32.64 -9.92 2.02
CA ILE A 429 31.34 -10.41 1.62
C ILE A 429 30.30 -9.30 1.88
N ARG A 430 29.40 -9.08 0.93
CA ARG A 430 28.30 -8.13 1.06
C ARG A 430 26.97 -8.86 0.97
N VAL A 431 26.10 -8.56 1.93
CA VAL A 431 24.68 -8.93 1.89
C VAL A 431 23.94 -7.76 1.27
N ILE A 432 23.49 -7.89 0.03
CA ILE A 432 22.80 -6.83 -0.71
C ILE A 432 21.31 -7.12 -0.74
N ASP A 433 20.53 -6.12 -0.34
CA ASP A 433 19.09 -6.10 -0.44
C ASP A 433 18.68 -4.94 -1.37
N TYR A 434 17.83 -5.21 -2.35
CA TYR A 434 17.41 -4.22 -3.35
C TYR A 434 16.18 -3.44 -2.88
N LYS A 435 16.20 -2.14 -3.08
CA LYS A 435 15.06 -1.27 -2.79
C LYS A 435 14.70 -0.43 -4.01
N THR A 436 13.48 -0.63 -4.51
CA THR A 436 12.92 0.11 -5.65
C THR A 436 12.27 1.42 -5.24
N GLY A 437 11.99 1.62 -3.96
CA GLY A 437 11.38 2.82 -3.41
C GLY A 437 12.35 4.02 -3.32
N ARG A 438 11.78 5.19 -3.01
CA ARG A 438 12.53 6.42 -2.80
C ARG A 438 13.31 6.37 -1.48
N ILE A 439 14.54 6.86 -1.44
CA ILE A 439 15.29 6.98 -0.19
C ILE A 439 14.62 7.99 0.73
N SER A 440 14.14 7.49 1.87
CA SER A 440 13.79 8.32 3.02
C SER A 440 14.49 7.86 4.29
N THR A 441 15.54 7.04 4.17
CA THR A 441 16.24 6.49 5.33
C THR A 441 17.04 7.55 6.07
N THR A 442 16.65 7.81 7.30
CA THR A 442 17.53 8.46 8.26
C THR A 442 18.51 7.41 8.76
N ARG A 443 19.80 7.70 8.67
CA ARG A 443 20.84 6.79 9.18
C ARG A 443 20.74 6.70 10.70
N PRO A 444 20.56 5.50 11.29
CA PRO A 444 20.59 5.35 12.73
C PRO A 444 21.93 5.82 13.28
N ARG A 445 21.92 6.52 14.40
CA ARG A 445 23.13 6.98 15.08
C ARG A 445 23.70 5.89 15.97
N GLU A 446 22.82 5.12 16.56
CA GLU A 446 23.11 4.04 17.50
C GLU A 446 22.30 2.80 17.12
N LEU A 447 22.81 1.65 17.53
CA LEU A 447 22.16 0.37 17.25
C LEU A 447 20.77 0.25 17.92
N SER A 448 20.58 0.89 19.07
CA SER A 448 19.30 0.95 19.79
C SER A 448 18.16 1.52 18.93
N GLU A 449 18.46 2.46 18.02
CA GLU A 449 17.48 3.04 17.11
C GLU A 449 16.94 2.04 16.07
N VAL A 450 17.66 0.96 15.80
CA VAL A 450 17.23 -0.11 14.87
C VAL A 450 16.06 -0.91 15.46
N PHE A 451 16.00 -1.02 16.78
CA PHE A 451 14.95 -1.75 17.51
C PHE A 451 13.88 -0.82 18.10
N ASP A 452 13.98 0.48 17.89
CA ASP A 452 13.03 1.46 18.41
C ASP A 452 11.79 1.56 17.51
N PRO A 453 10.57 1.23 18.01
CA PRO A 453 9.34 1.36 17.26
C PRO A 453 9.09 2.77 16.70
N SER A 454 9.54 3.83 17.39
CA SER A 454 9.36 5.21 16.97
C SER A 454 10.18 5.59 15.72
N MET A 455 11.23 4.80 15.44
CA MET A 455 12.15 5.05 14.33
C MET A 455 11.79 4.30 13.04
N LEU A 456 10.78 3.43 13.08
CA LEU A 456 10.36 2.63 11.90
C LEU A 456 9.86 3.48 10.72
N ASN A 457 9.30 4.68 10.95
CA ASN A 457 8.94 5.64 9.89
C ASN A 457 10.17 6.22 9.17
N LYS A 458 11.37 6.00 9.70
CA LYS A 458 12.65 6.34 9.08
C LYS A 458 13.33 5.14 8.44
N HIS A 459 12.57 4.04 8.26
CA HIS A 459 13.02 2.79 7.63
C HIS A 459 14.19 2.12 8.33
N THR A 460 14.22 2.13 9.67
CA THR A 460 15.19 1.36 10.44
C THR A 460 14.98 -0.16 10.36
N ASP A 461 13.79 -0.60 9.94
CA ASP A 461 13.43 -1.97 9.59
C ASP A 461 14.36 -2.60 8.53
N TYR A 462 14.85 -1.80 7.58
CA TYR A 462 15.83 -2.26 6.57
C TYR A 462 17.19 -2.59 7.22
N TYR A 463 17.59 -1.83 8.23
CA TYR A 463 18.82 -2.10 8.98
C TYR A 463 18.71 -3.42 9.76
N LEU A 464 17.60 -3.64 10.46
CA LEU A 464 17.35 -4.89 11.17
C LEU A 464 17.48 -6.09 10.23
N GLN A 465 16.87 -6.03 9.06
CA GLN A 465 16.93 -7.09 8.05
C GLN A 465 18.35 -7.35 7.55
N SER A 466 19.03 -6.32 7.04
CA SER A 466 20.35 -6.48 6.42
C SER A 466 21.43 -6.86 7.44
N MET A 467 21.37 -6.32 8.67
CA MET A 467 22.29 -6.67 9.74
C MET A 467 22.10 -8.12 10.21
N LEU A 468 20.83 -8.55 10.40
CA LEU A 468 20.53 -9.93 10.79
C LEU A 468 21.08 -10.93 9.76
N TYR A 469 20.84 -10.69 8.49
CA TYR A 469 21.34 -11.57 7.42
C TYR A 469 22.87 -11.56 7.38
N SER A 470 23.52 -10.43 7.61
CA SER A 470 24.98 -10.34 7.65
C SER A 470 25.58 -11.15 8.81
N ILE A 471 24.93 -11.15 9.98
CA ILE A 471 25.33 -11.99 11.12
C ILE A 471 25.19 -13.47 10.78
N ILE A 472 24.06 -13.87 10.16
CA ILE A 472 23.84 -15.26 9.77
C ILE A 472 24.92 -15.74 8.78
N VAL A 473 25.20 -14.92 7.74
CA VAL A 473 26.25 -15.24 6.75
C VAL A 473 27.63 -15.29 7.39
N ARG A 474 27.93 -14.39 8.33
CA ARG A 474 29.21 -14.33 9.02
C ARG A 474 29.57 -15.66 9.71
N HIS A 475 28.59 -16.32 10.30
CA HIS A 475 28.77 -17.60 11.02
C HIS A 475 28.52 -18.83 10.14
N ASN A 476 27.99 -18.65 8.91
CA ASN A 476 27.70 -19.78 8.04
C ASN A 476 28.97 -20.23 7.28
N ARG A 477 29.56 -21.32 7.71
CA ARG A 477 30.79 -21.86 7.11
C ARG A 477 30.64 -22.34 5.67
N ASN A 478 29.44 -22.62 5.21
CA ASN A 478 29.21 -23.01 3.83
C ASN A 478 29.23 -21.79 2.89
N LEU A 479 28.71 -20.63 3.37
CA LEU A 479 28.64 -19.38 2.62
C LEU A 479 29.90 -18.51 2.82
N ASN A 480 30.55 -18.63 3.97
CA ASN A 480 31.75 -17.89 4.34
C ASN A 480 32.82 -18.84 4.94
N PRO A 481 33.38 -19.74 4.13
CA PRO A 481 34.37 -20.71 4.62
C PRO A 481 35.67 -20.07 5.12
N ALA A 482 36.08 -18.97 4.53
CA ALA A 482 37.30 -18.25 4.87
C ALA A 482 37.12 -17.29 6.06
N GLN A 483 35.90 -17.18 6.60
CA GLN A 483 35.58 -16.26 7.70
C GLN A 483 35.92 -14.79 7.37
N GLU A 484 35.68 -14.40 6.12
CA GLU A 484 35.83 -13.03 5.65
C GLU A 484 34.85 -12.06 6.33
N PRO A 485 35.22 -10.78 6.48
CA PRO A 485 34.31 -9.76 6.99
C PRO A 485 33.02 -9.68 6.17
N VAL A 486 31.88 -9.57 6.83
CA VAL A 486 30.56 -9.44 6.17
C VAL A 486 29.98 -8.06 6.44
N SER A 487 29.57 -7.37 5.38
CA SER A 487 28.96 -6.04 5.46
C SER A 487 27.50 -6.06 4.97
N PRO A 488 26.58 -5.40 5.71
CA PRO A 488 25.21 -5.19 5.25
C PRO A 488 25.16 -4.09 4.18
N GLY A 489 24.34 -4.28 3.16
CA GLY A 489 24.14 -3.32 2.08
C GLY A 489 22.69 -3.16 1.66
N LEU A 490 22.31 -1.91 1.37
CA LEU A 490 21.02 -1.57 0.77
C LEU A 490 21.25 -0.84 -0.55
N LEU A 491 20.76 -1.43 -1.62
CA LEU A 491 20.93 -0.85 -2.94
C LEU A 491 19.63 -0.18 -3.39
N PHE A 492 19.57 1.14 -3.21
CA PHE A 492 18.44 1.97 -3.67
C PHE A 492 18.61 2.32 -5.14
N ILE A 493 17.85 1.67 -6.00
CA ILE A 493 18.00 1.81 -7.45
C ILE A 493 17.75 3.25 -7.92
N GLN A 494 16.78 3.95 -7.40
CA GLN A 494 16.44 5.30 -7.84
C GLN A 494 17.58 6.32 -7.63
N ASN A 495 18.43 6.13 -6.63
CA ASN A 495 19.46 7.09 -6.24
C ASN A 495 20.88 6.67 -6.61
N ALA A 496 21.01 5.57 -7.27
CA ALA A 496 22.31 4.97 -7.61
C ALA A 496 23.06 5.66 -8.78
N GLY A 497 22.57 6.82 -9.22
CA GLY A 497 23.21 7.62 -10.28
C GLY A 497 24.47 8.40 -9.85
N ALA A 498 24.73 8.52 -8.54
CA ALA A 498 25.92 9.21 -8.04
C ALA A 498 27.20 8.40 -8.33
N GLU A 499 28.27 9.06 -8.75
CA GLU A 499 29.54 8.40 -9.10
C GLU A 499 30.16 7.62 -7.93
N ASP A 500 29.98 8.10 -6.69
CA ASP A 500 30.55 7.53 -5.47
C ASP A 500 29.52 6.70 -4.66
N TYR A 501 28.51 6.12 -5.33
CA TYR A 501 27.48 5.36 -4.61
C TYR A 501 28.01 4.02 -4.08
N ASP A 502 28.00 3.86 -2.75
CA ASP A 502 28.32 2.62 -2.04
C ASP A 502 27.04 2.12 -1.32
N PRO A 503 26.53 0.91 -1.64
CA PRO A 503 25.35 0.34 -1.01
C PRO A 503 25.57 -0.05 0.46
N THR A 504 26.80 -0.09 0.95
CA THR A 504 27.13 -0.47 2.33
C THR A 504 26.43 0.45 3.32
N LEU A 505 25.74 -0.13 4.29
CA LEU A 505 25.05 0.61 5.34
C LEU A 505 26.00 1.46 6.18
N LYS A 506 25.46 2.55 6.70
CA LYS A 506 26.19 3.47 7.59
C LYS A 506 25.50 3.55 8.94
N MET A 507 26.26 3.44 10.02
CA MET A 507 25.83 3.83 11.36
C MET A 507 26.33 5.26 11.63
N GLY A 508 25.42 6.20 11.73
CA GLY A 508 25.77 7.62 11.75
C GLY A 508 26.53 8.06 10.48
N LYS A 509 27.82 8.32 10.62
CA LYS A 509 28.71 8.70 9.50
C LYS A 509 29.63 7.58 9.02
N GLU A 510 29.77 6.49 9.80
CA GLU A 510 30.72 5.42 9.54
C GLU A 510 30.08 4.28 8.73
N LEU A 511 30.82 3.74 7.77
CA LEU A 511 30.42 2.57 6.99
C LEU A 511 30.52 1.31 7.87
N ILE A 512 29.52 0.46 7.81
CA ILE A 512 29.55 -0.87 8.46
C ILE A 512 30.32 -1.83 7.54
N SER A 513 31.65 -1.71 7.55
CA SER A 513 32.54 -2.57 6.75
C SER A 513 32.59 -4.02 7.23
N SER A 514 32.33 -4.26 8.51
CA SER A 514 32.13 -5.58 9.11
C SER A 514 31.00 -5.51 10.13
N ILE A 515 30.13 -6.51 10.12
CA ILE A 515 29.05 -6.67 11.09
C ILE A 515 29.58 -7.04 12.49
N ASP A 516 30.80 -7.59 12.59
CA ASP A 516 31.40 -8.07 13.84
C ASP A 516 31.37 -7.00 14.95
N VAL A 517 31.50 -5.73 14.58
CA VAL A 517 31.51 -4.60 15.53
C VAL A 517 30.18 -4.45 16.27
N TYR A 518 29.08 -4.82 15.60
CA TYR A 518 27.73 -4.61 16.13
C TYR A 518 27.04 -5.89 16.57
N GLU A 519 27.62 -7.06 16.31
CA GLU A 519 26.99 -8.36 16.47
C GLU A 519 26.54 -8.64 17.92
N GLU A 520 27.41 -8.43 18.89
CA GLU A 520 27.11 -8.74 20.31
C GLU A 520 25.90 -7.94 20.81
N GLU A 521 25.92 -6.64 20.57
CA GLU A 521 24.83 -5.76 21.02
C GLU A 521 23.54 -6.01 20.20
N PHE A 522 23.67 -6.26 18.89
CA PHE A 522 22.53 -6.62 18.03
C PHE A 522 21.84 -7.89 18.52
N MET A 523 22.60 -8.95 18.77
CA MET A 523 22.06 -10.22 19.23
C MET A 523 21.44 -10.11 20.64
N LYS A 524 22.00 -9.28 21.50
CA LYS A 524 21.42 -8.98 22.81
C LYS A 524 20.03 -8.30 22.64
N GLN A 525 19.91 -7.26 21.83
CA GLN A 525 18.65 -6.56 21.61
C GLN A 525 17.63 -7.44 20.88
N LEU A 526 18.07 -8.23 19.92
CA LEU A 526 17.22 -9.21 19.22
C LEU A 526 16.63 -10.24 20.21
N LYS A 527 17.45 -10.78 21.14
CA LYS A 527 16.97 -11.71 22.17
C LYS A 527 15.95 -11.06 23.10
N VAL A 528 16.15 -9.78 23.47
CA VAL A 528 15.19 -9.02 24.28
C VAL A 528 13.87 -8.84 23.51
N LEU A 529 13.94 -8.48 22.24
CA LEU A 529 12.74 -8.34 21.39
C LEU A 529 11.97 -9.66 21.32
N ILE A 530 12.65 -10.77 21.08
CA ILE A 530 12.01 -12.09 21.01
C ILE A 530 11.44 -12.48 22.39
N ALA A 531 12.18 -12.25 23.48
CA ALA A 531 11.68 -12.52 24.83
C ALA A 531 10.37 -11.76 25.11
N ASN A 532 10.25 -10.50 24.69
CA ASN A 532 9.03 -9.71 24.82
C ASN A 532 7.85 -10.29 24.01
N ILE A 533 8.11 -10.84 22.81
CA ILE A 533 7.08 -11.51 22.01
C ILE A 533 6.50 -12.71 22.78
N PHE A 534 7.35 -13.48 23.48
CA PHE A 534 6.97 -14.67 24.22
C PHE A 534 6.67 -14.40 25.70
N ASP A 535 6.67 -13.15 26.15
CA ASP A 535 6.34 -12.81 27.53
C ASP A 535 4.81 -12.89 27.74
N LYS A 536 4.41 -13.84 28.59
CA LYS A 536 3.00 -14.11 28.90
C LYS A 536 2.32 -12.96 29.65
N ASP A 537 3.10 -12.16 30.39
CA ASP A 537 2.58 -11.09 31.26
C ASP A 537 2.49 -9.75 30.51
N GLN A 538 2.97 -9.67 29.29
CA GLN A 538 2.84 -8.50 28.41
C GLN A 538 1.77 -8.73 27.34
N PRO A 539 0.63 -8.02 27.38
CA PRO A 539 -0.40 -8.13 26.37
C PRO A 539 0.04 -7.49 25.05
N PHE A 540 -0.58 -7.87 23.94
CA PHE A 540 -0.39 -7.18 22.66
C PHE A 540 -1.06 -5.82 22.69
N ARG A 541 -0.27 -4.77 22.60
CA ARG A 541 -0.71 -3.37 22.65
C ARG A 541 -0.89 -2.79 21.24
N PRO A 542 -1.83 -1.84 21.06
CA PRO A 542 -1.89 -1.06 19.84
C PRO A 542 -0.69 -0.13 19.76
N THR A 543 -0.34 0.32 18.55
CA THR A 543 0.65 1.37 18.35
C THR A 543 0.11 2.73 18.79
N ASP A 544 0.98 3.59 19.32
CA ASP A 544 0.66 4.98 19.64
C ASP A 544 0.63 5.88 18.39
N ASP A 545 1.21 5.42 17.29
CA ASP A 545 1.27 6.15 16.02
C ASP A 545 -0.03 5.97 15.22
N LYS A 546 -0.89 6.99 15.27
CA LYS A 546 -2.19 7.00 14.62
C LYS A 546 -2.13 6.95 13.09
N HIS A 547 -1.09 7.52 12.48
CA HIS A 547 -0.92 7.46 11.03
C HIS A 547 -0.76 6.03 10.52
N ARG A 548 -0.16 5.15 11.32
CA ARG A 548 -0.07 3.73 10.97
C ARG A 548 -1.42 3.03 10.97
N CYS A 549 -2.35 3.51 11.79
CA CYS A 549 -3.70 2.95 11.87
C CYS A 549 -4.56 3.33 10.66
N GLU A 550 -4.28 4.45 9.99
CA GLU A 550 -5.04 4.91 8.81
C GLU A 550 -4.93 3.92 7.64
N TYR A 551 -3.75 3.30 7.49
CA TYR A 551 -3.45 2.34 6.42
C TYR A 551 -3.33 0.89 6.93
N CYS A 552 -3.81 0.60 8.14
CA CYS A 552 -3.73 -0.73 8.71
C CYS A 552 -4.90 -1.60 8.20
N PRO A 553 -4.63 -2.76 7.56
CA PRO A 553 -5.70 -3.63 7.06
C PRO A 553 -6.61 -4.15 8.18
N TYR A 554 -6.15 -4.13 9.43
CA TYR A 554 -6.91 -4.55 10.60
C TYR A 554 -7.50 -3.40 11.42
N ALA A 555 -7.51 -2.16 10.89
CA ALA A 555 -7.99 -0.98 11.62
C ALA A 555 -9.45 -1.13 12.10
N ALA A 556 -10.31 -1.78 11.30
CA ALA A 556 -11.70 -2.04 11.65
C ALA A 556 -11.83 -2.93 12.89
N LEU A 557 -10.98 -3.97 13.02
CA LEU A 557 -10.96 -4.87 14.17
C LEU A 557 -10.42 -4.21 15.44
N CYS A 558 -9.59 -3.19 15.31
CA CYS A 558 -9.09 -2.44 16.45
C CYS A 558 -10.11 -1.45 17.01
N LYS A 559 -11.09 -1.01 16.20
CA LYS A 559 -12.11 -0.03 16.57
C LYS A 559 -13.37 -0.64 17.18
N SER A 560 -13.48 -1.97 17.12
CA SER A 560 -14.63 -2.73 17.64
C SER A 560 -14.53 -2.97 19.14
#